data_f0cf4837ce2f5c500219b0d48c9dca86
#
_entry.id   f0cf4837ce2f5c500219b0d48c9dca86
#
_cell.length_a   1.000
_cell.length_b   1.000
_cell.length_c   1.000
_cell.angle_alpha   90.00
_cell.angle_beta   90.00
_cell.angle_gamma   90.00
#
_symmetry.space_group_name_H-M   'P 1'
#
loop_
_entity.id
_entity.type
_entity.pdbx_description
1 polymer ?
#
loop_
_entity_poly.entity_id
_entity_poly.type
_entity_poly.pdbx_seq_one_letter_code
_entity_poly.pdbx_strand_id
1 'polypeptide(L)'
;MKRGQENITDEELLKRYCDSGDLVYFVEAYKRYMPLMYGVALKYLKRPEDAQDAVMQLFEELIVKVKAVEIQSFKAWLYTCIRNNCLMEI
;
A
#
# COMPACT_ATOMS: atom_id res chain seq x y z
N MET A 1 11.84 2.72 -22.44
CA MET A 1 11.54 2.33 -22.15
C MET A 1 10.79 2.14 -21.78
N LYS A 2 10.45 2.04 -21.59
CA LYS A 2 9.93 1.71 -21.08
C LYS A 2 9.16 1.22 -20.91
N ARG A 3 8.81 1.14 -20.88
CA ARG A 3 8.23 0.73 -20.74
C ARG A 3 6.93 0.17 -20.54
N GLY A 4 6.24 -0.55 -20.87
CA GLY A 4 4.99 -1.28 -20.80
C GLY A 4 4.41 -1.44 -19.44
N GLN A 5 5.24 -1.64 -18.47
CA GLN A 5 4.70 -1.84 -17.15
C GLN A 5 4.09 -0.58 -16.55
N GLU A 6 4.29 0.54 -17.19
CA GLU A 6 3.65 1.78 -16.74
C GLU A 6 2.15 1.72 -16.86
N ASN A 7 1.65 0.83 -17.70
CA ASN A 7 0.22 0.73 -17.94
C ASN A 7 -0.43 -0.43 -17.20
N ILE A 8 0.32 -1.11 -16.34
CA ILE A 8 -0.23 -2.22 -15.61
C ILE A 8 -1.10 -1.68 -14.48
N THR A 9 -2.32 -2.20 -14.39
CA THR A 9 -3.25 -1.76 -13.35
C THR A 9 -2.84 -2.33 -12.00
N ASP A 10 -3.37 -1.69 -10.95
CA ASP A 10 -3.15 -2.18 -9.59
C ASP A 10 -3.63 -3.63 -9.46
N GLU A 11 -4.81 -3.91 -10.02
CA GLU A 11 -5.42 -5.24 -9.94
C GLU A 11 -4.53 -6.28 -10.58
N GLU A 12 -3.94 -5.93 -11.73
CA GLU A 12 -3.06 -6.86 -12.42
C GLU A 12 -1.79 -7.13 -11.60
N LEU A 13 -1.22 -6.09 -11.01
CA LEU A 13 -0.04 -6.26 -10.17
C LEU A 13 -0.33 -7.13 -8.96
N LEU A 14 -1.48 -6.90 -8.32
CA LEU A 14 -1.86 -7.69 -7.17
C LEU A 14 -2.08 -9.15 -7.55
N LYS A 15 -2.69 -9.38 -8.72
CA LYS A 15 -2.90 -10.73 -9.20
C LYS A 15 -1.58 -11.43 -9.43
N ARG A 16 -0.63 -10.76 -10.05
CA ARG A 16 0.69 -11.34 -10.28
C ARG A 16 1.40 -11.66 -8.98
N TYR A 17 1.24 -10.78 -8.00
CA TYR A 17 1.83 -11.04 -6.69
C TYR A 17 1.20 -12.27 -6.05
N CYS A 18 -0.12 -12.35 -6.06
CA CYS A 18 -0.81 -13.48 -5.44
C CYS A 18 -0.49 -14.80 -6.15
N ASP A 19 -0.34 -14.75 -7.47
CA ASP A 19 -0.06 -15.96 -8.24
C ASP A 19 1.38 -16.43 -8.09
N SER A 20 2.33 -15.50 -8.04
CA SER A 20 3.75 -15.86 -8.05
C SER A 20 4.42 -15.79 -6.68
N GLY A 21 3.89 -14.96 -5.80
CA GLY A 21 4.54 -14.71 -4.52
C GLY A 21 5.73 -13.76 -4.64
N ASP A 22 5.97 -13.21 -5.83
CA ASP A 22 7.09 -12.30 -6.05
C ASP A 22 6.74 -10.92 -5.55
N LEU A 23 7.42 -10.48 -4.51
CA LEU A 23 7.12 -9.24 -3.82
C LEU A 23 7.27 -8.01 -4.72
N VAL A 24 8.04 -8.11 -5.79
CA VAL A 24 8.26 -6.97 -6.66
C VAL A 24 6.95 -6.41 -7.19
N TYR A 25 5.97 -7.28 -7.46
CA TYR A 25 4.68 -6.82 -7.98
C TYR A 25 3.91 -6.01 -6.96
N PHE A 26 3.94 -6.44 -5.70
CA PHE A 26 3.28 -5.71 -4.65
C PHE A 26 3.98 -4.37 -4.40
N VAL A 27 5.31 -4.38 -4.42
CA VAL A 27 6.09 -3.15 -4.22
C VAL A 27 5.72 -2.11 -5.29
N GLU A 28 5.60 -2.54 -6.55
CA GLU A 28 5.25 -1.62 -7.61
C GLU A 28 3.88 -0.99 -7.40
N ALA A 29 2.92 -1.78 -6.95
CA ALA A 29 1.57 -1.26 -6.69
C ALA A 29 1.57 -0.33 -5.48
N TYR A 30 2.27 -0.72 -4.42
CA TYR A 30 2.32 0.03 -3.17
C TYR A 30 2.98 1.40 -3.37
N LYS A 31 4.05 1.42 -4.14
CA LYS A 31 4.80 2.65 -4.38
C LYS A 31 3.94 3.76 -4.99
N ARG A 32 2.95 3.37 -5.80
CA ARG A 32 2.08 4.34 -6.45
C ARG A 32 1.34 5.20 -5.45
N TYR A 33 1.07 4.65 -4.28
CA TYR A 33 0.23 5.31 -3.28
C TYR A 33 0.96 5.66 -1.99
N MET A 34 2.27 5.46 -1.95
CA MET A 34 3.03 5.82 -0.76
C MET A 34 2.93 7.31 -0.42
N PRO A 35 3.01 8.22 -1.40
CA PRO A 35 2.83 9.64 -1.06
C PRO A 35 1.45 9.93 -0.47
N LEU A 36 0.42 9.28 -0.99
CA LEU A 36 -0.93 9.45 -0.45
C LEU A 36 -1.00 8.96 0.99
N MET A 37 -0.46 7.77 1.23
CA MET A 37 -0.49 7.19 2.57
C MET A 37 0.32 8.01 3.55
N TYR A 38 1.48 8.50 3.10
CA TYR A 38 2.31 9.35 3.95
C TYR A 38 1.54 10.62 4.34
N GLY A 39 0.84 11.23 3.36
CA GLY A 39 0.06 12.43 3.63
C GLY A 39 -1.04 12.18 4.66
N VAL A 40 -1.73 11.04 4.52
CA VAL A 40 -2.78 10.68 5.47
C VAL A 40 -2.19 10.46 6.86
N ALA A 41 -1.09 9.70 6.92
CA ALA A 41 -0.45 9.41 8.20
C ALA A 41 0.05 10.69 8.87
N LEU A 42 0.62 11.59 8.09
CA LEU A 42 1.12 12.85 8.63
C LEU A 42 -0.01 13.69 9.22
N LYS A 43 -1.17 13.65 8.58
CA LYS A 43 -2.32 14.39 9.06
C LYS A 43 -2.74 13.92 10.47
N TYR A 44 -2.70 12.60 10.70
CA TYR A 44 -3.12 12.05 11.98
C TYR A 44 -2.03 12.02 13.03
N LEU A 45 -0.80 11.70 12.61
CA LEU A 45 0.29 11.50 13.56
C LEU A 45 1.12 12.74 13.81
N LYS A 46 1.07 13.70 12.88
CA LYS A 46 1.68 15.03 13.02
C LYS A 46 3.19 15.08 12.88
N ARG A 47 3.89 13.98 12.98
CA ARG A 47 5.35 13.93 12.92
C ARG A 47 5.81 13.15 11.71
N PRO A 48 6.76 13.71 10.91
CA PRO A 48 7.21 13.01 9.70
C PRO A 48 7.78 11.63 9.98
N GLU A 49 8.54 11.47 11.07
CA GLU A 49 9.12 10.17 11.40
C GLU A 49 8.04 9.13 11.66
N ASP A 50 7.04 9.53 12.42
CA ASP A 50 5.94 8.61 12.77
C ASP A 50 5.13 8.26 11.53
N ALA A 51 4.90 9.23 10.66
CA ALA A 51 4.15 8.97 9.43
C ALA A 51 4.92 8.01 8.52
N GLN A 52 6.23 8.20 8.42
CA GLN A 52 7.06 7.33 7.61
C GLN A 52 7.05 5.91 8.16
N ASP A 53 7.19 5.79 9.48
CA ASP A 53 7.16 4.48 10.13
C ASP A 53 5.82 3.78 9.91
N ALA A 54 4.72 4.53 9.97
CA ALA A 54 3.40 3.95 9.78
C ALA A 54 3.26 3.36 8.39
N VAL A 55 3.74 4.06 7.37
CA VAL A 55 3.67 3.57 6.00
C VAL A 55 4.51 2.30 5.84
N MET A 56 5.70 2.29 6.43
CA MET A 56 6.59 1.13 6.35
C MET A 56 6.03 -0.08 7.09
N GLN A 57 5.49 0.14 8.28
CA GLN A 57 4.90 -0.95 9.05
C GLN A 57 3.69 -1.53 8.34
N LEU A 58 2.88 -0.67 7.75
CA LEU A 58 1.70 -1.12 7.03
C LEU A 58 2.08 -2.02 5.87
N PHE A 59 3.18 -1.70 5.18
CA PHE A 59 3.65 -2.52 4.09
C PHE A 59 3.82 -3.97 4.53
N GLU A 60 4.49 -4.17 5.66
CA GLU A 60 4.76 -5.52 6.16
C GLU A 60 3.49 -6.27 6.50
N GLU A 61 2.49 -5.57 7.02
CA GLU A 61 1.22 -6.21 7.32
C GLU A 61 0.46 -6.58 6.06
N LEU A 62 0.50 -5.69 5.09
CA LEU A 62 -0.35 -5.86 3.92
C LEU A 62 0.18 -6.87 2.92
N ILE A 63 1.47 -7.17 2.93
CA ILE A 63 2.00 -8.18 2.02
C ILE A 63 1.40 -9.56 2.29
N VAL A 64 0.94 -9.77 3.52
CA VAL A 64 0.25 -11.00 3.89
C VAL A 64 -1.25 -10.84 3.72
N LYS A 65 -1.77 -9.73 4.24
CA LYS A 65 -3.22 -9.52 4.28
C LYS A 65 -3.84 -9.43 2.90
N VAL A 66 -3.12 -8.88 1.94
CA VAL A 66 -3.65 -8.70 0.59
C VAL A 66 -4.03 -10.02 -0.06
N LYS A 67 -3.39 -11.11 0.34
CA LYS A 67 -3.67 -12.42 -0.22
C LYS A 67 -4.96 -13.04 0.32
N ALA A 68 -5.45 -12.50 1.43
CA ALA A 68 -6.60 -13.08 2.12
C ALA A 68 -7.88 -12.28 1.92
N VAL A 69 -7.83 -11.14 1.22
CA VAL A 69 -8.99 -10.28 1.05
C VAL A 69 -9.24 -10.03 -0.43
N GLU A 70 -10.49 -9.73 -0.74
CA GLU A 70 -10.86 -9.36 -2.08
C GLU A 70 -10.88 -7.84 -2.15
N ILE A 71 -10.06 -7.27 -3.04
CA ILE A 71 -9.88 -5.83 -3.10
C ILE A 71 -10.47 -5.31 -4.40
N GLN A 72 -11.44 -4.42 -4.30
CA GLN A 72 -12.07 -3.82 -5.48
C GLN A 72 -11.34 -2.56 -5.92
N SER A 73 -10.81 -1.80 -4.98
CA SER A 73 -10.01 -0.63 -5.27
C SER A 73 -8.82 -0.62 -4.34
N PHE A 74 -7.64 -0.84 -4.91
CA PHE A 74 -6.42 -0.89 -4.11
C PHE A 74 -6.17 0.45 -3.42
N LYS A 75 -6.38 1.55 -4.14
CA LYS A 75 -6.19 2.89 -3.59
C LYS A 75 -7.09 3.11 -2.37
N ALA A 76 -8.38 2.79 -2.51
CA ALA A 76 -9.33 3.00 -1.41
C ALA A 76 -9.01 2.09 -0.23
N TRP A 77 -8.60 0.86 -0.53
CA TRP A 77 -8.23 -0.09 0.52
C TRP A 77 -7.03 0.39 1.31
N LEU A 78 -6.00 0.89 0.60
CA LEU A 78 -4.82 1.41 1.25
C LEU A 78 -5.14 2.62 2.11
N TYR A 79 -5.98 3.51 1.59
CA TYR A 79 -6.38 4.69 2.35
C TYR A 79 -7.04 4.28 3.67
N THR A 80 -7.96 3.33 3.58
CA THR A 80 -8.65 2.84 4.78
C THR A 80 -7.67 2.20 5.76
N CYS A 81 -6.75 1.39 5.24
CA CYS A 81 -5.80 0.70 6.09
C CYS A 81 -4.87 1.67 6.82
N ILE A 82 -4.35 2.67 6.11
CA ILE A 82 -3.43 3.62 6.76
C ILE A 82 -4.18 4.48 7.75
N ARG A 83 -5.40 4.89 7.42
CA ARG A 83 -6.20 5.69 8.34
C ARG A 83 -6.49 4.92 9.62
N ASN A 84 -6.94 3.68 9.49
CA ASN A 84 -7.27 2.86 10.66
C ASN A 84 -6.02 2.60 11.51
N ASN A 85 -4.91 2.35 10.85
CA ASN A 85 -3.65 2.12 11.54
C ASN A 85 -3.26 3.34 12.38
N CYS A 86 -3.38 4.53 11.81
CA CYS A 86 -3.04 5.77 12.52
C CYS A 86 -3.99 6.04 13.67
N LEU A 87 -5.28 5.74 13.48
CA LEU A 87 -6.24 5.96 14.56
C LEU A 87 -5.96 5.07 15.76
N MET A 88 -5.46 3.86 15.50
CA MET A 88 -5.11 2.96 16.60
C MET A 88 -3.87 3.43 17.35
N GLU A 89 -2.99 4.19 16.68
CA GLU A 89 -1.79 4.72 17.30
C GLU A 89 -2.09 5.89 18.25
N ILE A 90 -3.21 6.56 18.02
CA ILE A 90 -3.60 7.69 18.83
C ILE A 90 -4.30 7.20 20.09
#